data_cbbdd861be1c35bd22ced2b9b63ed89b
#
_entry.id   cbbdd861be1c35bd22ced2b9b63ed89b
#
_cell.length_a   1.000
_cell.length_b   1.000
_cell.length_c   1.000
_cell.angle_alpha   90.00
_cell.angle_beta   90.00
_cell.angle_gamma   90.00
#
_symmetry.space_group_name_H-M   'P 1'
#
loop_
_entity.id
_entity.type
_entity.pdbx_description
1 polymer ?
#
loop_
_entity_poly.entity_id
_entity_poly.type
_entity_poly.pdbx_seq_one_letter_code
_entity_poly.pdbx_strand_id
1 'polypeptide(L)'
;MKLGYSYTAFVIIYMKTSNHDSFIRFANDQNEIVEAHRVSGDGCYHLKVKVNSQEQLNLLLNKILDYGNYTLYLSIKEIVLRNPLTAT
;
A
#
# COMPACT_ATOMS: atom_id res chain seq x y z
N MET A 1 24.99 7.49 5.17
CA MET A 1 23.74 7.58 5.08
C MET A 1 23.16 6.69 4.11
N LYS A 2 22.01 6.35 4.32
CA LYS A 2 21.49 5.44 3.54
C LYS A 2 20.83 6.04 2.45
N LEU A 3 21.34 6.05 1.43
CA LEU A 3 20.79 6.74 0.40
C LEU A 3 20.01 5.89 -0.44
N GLY A 4 18.84 6.20 -0.65
CA GLY A 4 18.05 5.56 -1.66
C GLY A 4 17.53 4.20 -1.35
N TYR A 5 17.82 3.67 -0.16
CA TYR A 5 17.23 2.41 0.12
C TYR A 5 15.81 2.62 0.53
N SER A 6 14.90 2.03 -0.21
CA SER A 6 13.50 2.01 0.16
C SER A 6 12.95 0.65 -0.22
N TYR A 7 11.97 0.22 0.52
CA TYR A 7 11.30 -1.02 0.23
C TYR A 7 9.96 -0.72 -0.41
N THR A 8 9.63 -1.45 -1.46
CA THR A 8 8.30 -1.35 -2.05
C THR A 8 7.53 -2.59 -1.64
N ALA A 9 6.33 -2.37 -1.15
CA ALA A 9 5.47 -3.46 -0.73
C ALA A 9 4.10 -3.31 -1.37
N PHE A 10 3.47 -4.44 -1.63
CA PHE A 10 2.11 -4.46 -2.14
C PHE A 10 1.24 -5.10 -1.07
N VAL A 11 0.22 -4.37 -0.65
CA VAL A 11 -0.64 -4.83 0.44
C VAL A 11 -2.05 -4.96 -0.11
N ILE A 12 -2.62 -6.15 0.07
CA ILE A 12 -4.01 -6.37 -0.31
C ILE A 12 -4.81 -6.41 0.97
N ILE A 13 -5.81 -5.55 1.07
CA ILE A 13 -6.60 -5.43 2.29
C ILE A 13 -7.99 -5.97 2.06
N TYR A 14 -8.41 -6.85 2.97
CA TYR A 14 -9.76 -7.41 2.96
C TYR A 14 -10.51 -6.74 4.11
N MET A 15 -11.40 -5.82 3.77
CA MET A 15 -12.08 -5.00 4.77
C MET A 15 -12.94 -5.82 5.70
N LYS A 16 -12.86 -5.53 6.99
CA LYS A 16 -13.73 -6.16 7.98
C LYS A 16 -15.03 -5.42 8.15
N THR A 17 -15.06 -4.17 7.72
CA THR A 17 -16.21 -3.32 7.94
C THR A 17 -16.60 -2.71 6.62
N SER A 18 -17.81 -2.16 6.56
CA SER A 18 -18.27 -1.48 5.35
C SER A 18 -17.92 0.01 5.36
N ASN A 19 -17.16 0.48 6.35
CA ASN A 19 -16.84 1.90 6.44
C ASN A 19 -15.65 2.23 5.55
N HIS A 20 -15.90 2.25 4.25
CA HIS A 20 -14.85 2.51 3.27
C HIS A 20 -14.36 3.94 3.32
N ASP A 21 -15.24 4.89 3.68
CA ASP A 21 -14.83 6.29 3.74
C ASP A 21 -13.75 6.52 4.79
N SER A 22 -13.86 5.84 5.91
CA SER A 22 -12.88 5.93 6.97
C SER A 22 -11.53 5.40 6.50
N PHE A 23 -11.54 4.27 5.81
CA PHE A 23 -10.32 3.69 5.30
C PHE A 23 -9.68 4.58 4.23
N ILE A 24 -10.49 5.15 3.34
CA ILE A 24 -9.98 6.03 2.29
C ILE A 24 -9.30 7.25 2.91
N ARG A 25 -9.90 7.81 3.95
CA ARG A 25 -9.32 8.94 4.65
C ARG A 25 -8.00 8.56 5.30
N PHE A 26 -7.97 7.40 5.94
CA PHE A 26 -6.75 6.88 6.54
C PHE A 26 -5.66 6.73 5.48
N ALA A 27 -5.97 6.12 4.35
CA ALA A 27 -4.99 5.87 3.30
C ALA A 27 -4.40 7.18 2.75
N ASN A 28 -5.24 8.19 2.60
CA ASN A 28 -4.77 9.48 2.12
C ASN A 28 -3.86 10.20 3.11
N ASP A 29 -3.98 9.86 4.40
CA ASP A 29 -3.15 10.47 5.42
C ASP A 29 -1.81 9.79 5.59
N GLN A 30 -1.61 8.62 4.99
CA GLN A 30 -0.35 7.88 5.14
C GLN A 30 0.56 8.16 3.96
N ASN A 31 1.65 8.88 4.22
CA ASN A 31 2.59 9.21 3.15
C ASN A 31 3.24 8.00 2.53
N GLU A 32 3.33 6.91 3.26
CA GLU A 32 3.94 5.69 2.77
C GLU A 32 3.11 5.03 1.68
N ILE A 33 1.82 5.29 1.66
CA ILE A 33 0.94 4.71 0.64
C ILE A 33 1.00 5.59 -0.59
N VAL A 34 1.67 5.12 -1.63
CA VAL A 34 1.86 5.91 -2.84
C VAL A 34 0.80 5.63 -3.90
N GLU A 35 0.13 4.51 -3.80
CA GLU A 35 -1.01 4.19 -4.66
C GLU A 35 -1.99 3.36 -3.88
N ALA A 36 -3.25 3.55 -4.15
CA ALA A 36 -4.30 2.76 -3.53
C ALA A 36 -5.44 2.63 -4.54
N HIS A 37 -5.88 1.39 -4.74
CA HIS A 37 -6.95 1.12 -5.68
C HIS A 37 -7.99 0.23 -5.03
N ARG A 38 -9.24 0.59 -5.17
CA ARG A 38 -10.30 -0.32 -4.81
C ARG A 38 -10.56 -1.21 -6.00
N VAL A 39 -10.44 -2.51 -5.83
CA VAL A 39 -10.58 -3.43 -6.94
C VAL A 39 -11.95 -4.08 -6.91
N SER A 40 -12.42 -4.52 -8.06
CA SER A 40 -13.70 -5.20 -8.14
C SER A 40 -13.55 -6.60 -7.57
N GLY A 41 -14.68 -7.20 -7.26
CA GLY A 41 -14.68 -8.53 -6.70
C GLY A 41 -15.02 -8.49 -5.23
N ASP A 42 -14.07 -8.81 -4.38
CA ASP A 42 -14.34 -8.99 -2.96
C ASP A 42 -14.34 -7.71 -2.13
N GLY A 43 -14.28 -6.56 -2.77
CA GLY A 43 -14.27 -5.31 -2.03
C GLY A 43 -12.93 -5.04 -1.39
N CYS A 44 -11.87 -5.52 -2.00
CA CYS A 44 -10.53 -5.36 -1.48
C CYS A 44 -9.90 -4.07 -1.96
N TYR A 45 -8.84 -3.68 -1.27
CA TYR A 45 -8.01 -2.58 -1.71
C TYR A 45 -6.62 -3.10 -1.98
N HIS A 46 -6.00 -2.62 -3.05
CA HIS A 46 -4.62 -2.92 -3.37
C HIS A 46 -3.81 -1.66 -3.16
N LEU A 47 -2.82 -1.74 -2.29
CA LEU A 47 -1.99 -0.60 -1.96
C LEU A 47 -0.57 -0.83 -2.41
N LYS A 48 0.05 0.22 -2.92
CA LYS A 48 1.48 0.21 -3.16
C LYS A 48 2.10 1.11 -2.10
N VAL A 49 3.04 0.56 -1.35
CA VAL A 49 3.61 1.22 -0.19
C VAL A 49 5.12 1.33 -0.38
N LYS A 50 5.67 2.49 -0.04
CA LYS A 50 7.11 2.68 -0.02
C LYS A 50 7.53 3.11 1.35
N VAL A 51 8.48 2.39 1.93
CA VAL A 51 8.98 2.66 3.27
C VAL A 51 10.49 2.59 3.26
N ASN A 52 11.11 3.22 4.23
CA ASN A 52 12.56 3.25 4.33
C ASN A 52 13.10 2.17 5.27
N SER A 53 12.27 1.55 6.05
CA SER A 53 12.69 0.52 6.97
C SER A 53 11.57 -0.46 7.20
N GLN A 54 11.95 -1.63 7.70
CA GLN A 54 10.95 -2.64 8.02
C GLN A 54 10.11 -2.20 9.21
N GLU A 55 10.70 -1.46 10.12
CA GLU A 55 9.98 -0.94 11.26
C GLU A 55 8.87 -0.01 10.83
N GLN A 56 9.15 0.85 9.86
CA GLN A 56 8.15 1.76 9.33
C GLN A 56 7.00 0.98 8.69
N LEU A 57 7.33 -0.08 7.96
CA LEU A 57 6.33 -0.93 7.36
C LEU A 57 5.46 -1.60 8.41
N ASN A 58 6.07 -2.13 9.47
CA ASN A 58 5.32 -2.80 10.52
C ASN A 58 4.36 -1.86 11.22
N LEU A 59 4.76 -0.61 11.43
CA LEU A 59 3.89 0.37 12.05
C LEU A 59 2.66 0.63 11.17
N LEU A 60 2.87 0.73 9.87
CA LEU A 60 1.77 0.95 8.96
C LEU A 60 0.82 -0.26 8.93
N LEU A 61 1.38 -1.46 8.89
CA LEU A 61 0.57 -2.67 8.85
C LEU A 61 -0.27 -2.82 10.11
N ASN A 62 0.27 -2.43 11.26
CA ASN A 62 -0.50 -2.47 12.49
C ASN A 62 -1.71 -1.53 12.44
N LYS A 63 -1.55 -0.37 11.81
CA LYS A 63 -2.68 0.54 11.65
C LYS A 63 -3.72 -0.02 10.69
N ILE A 64 -3.26 -0.72 9.66
CA ILE A 64 -4.16 -1.32 8.68
C ILE A 64 -5.03 -2.39 9.31
N LEU A 65 -4.53 -3.09 10.31
CA LEU A 65 -5.30 -4.14 10.98
C LEU A 65 -6.59 -3.63 11.62
N ASP A 66 -6.66 -2.33 11.92
CA ASP A 66 -7.90 -1.76 12.45
C ASP A 66 -9.01 -1.74 11.41
N TYR A 67 -8.68 -1.87 10.15
CA TYR A 67 -9.66 -1.81 9.07
C TYR A 67 -9.96 -3.15 8.46
N GLY A 68 -9.02 -4.06 8.48
CA GLY A 68 -9.23 -5.37 7.89
C GLY A 68 -8.00 -6.22 7.94
N ASN A 69 -8.12 -7.42 7.39
CA ASN A 69 -6.97 -8.30 7.25
C ASN A 69 -6.21 -7.91 6.00
N TYR A 70 -4.94 -8.28 5.96
CA TYR A 70 -4.13 -7.94 4.79
C TYR A 70 -3.25 -9.11 4.40
N THR A 71 -2.80 -9.07 3.14
CA THR A 71 -1.75 -9.94 2.63
C THR A 71 -0.64 -9.03 2.14
N LEU A 72 0.58 -9.33 2.53
CA LEU A 72 1.74 -8.50 2.21
C LEU A 72 2.64 -9.20 1.23
N TYR A 73 3.03 -8.47 0.18
CA TYR A 73 4.04 -8.93 -0.75
C TYR A 73 5.12 -7.89 -0.85
N LEU A 74 6.37 -8.28 -0.62
CA LEU A 74 7.49 -7.37 -0.78
C LEU A 74 8.00 -7.48 -2.20
N SER A 75 8.25 -6.33 -2.82
CA SER A 75 8.83 -6.33 -4.15
C SER A 75 10.31 -6.68 -4.04
N ILE A 76 10.71 -7.73 -4.73
CA ILE A 76 12.09 -8.15 -4.73
C ILE A 76 12.85 -7.40 -5.82
N LYS A 77 12.20 -7.18 -6.95
CA LYS A 77 12.85 -6.58 -8.08
C LYS A 77 11.81 -5.94 -8.97
N GLU A 78 12.07 -4.70 -9.34
CA GLU A 78 11.19 -4.04 -10.29
C GLU A 78 11.70 -4.38 -11.69
N ILE A 79 10.86 -4.99 -12.49
CA ILE A 79 11.25 -5.47 -13.80
C ILE A 79 10.99 -4.46 -14.89
N VAL A 80 9.86 -3.78 -14.81
CA VAL A 80 9.47 -2.77 -15.79
C VAL A 80 8.93 -1.57 -15.05
N LEU A 81 9.44 -0.40 -15.39
CA LEU A 81 8.89 0.84 -14.88
C LEU A 81 8.71 1.77 -16.06
N ARG A 82 7.48 2.12 -16.37
CA ARG A 82 7.15 3.06 -17.44
C ARG A 82 6.19 4.09 -16.91
N ASN A 83 6.30 5.27 -17.46
CA ASN A 83 5.32 6.30 -17.15
C ASN A 83 4.30 6.30 -18.29
N PRO A 84 3.11 5.75 -18.07
CA PRO A 84 2.14 5.64 -19.15
C PRO A 84 1.70 6.99 -19.70
N LEU A 85 1.80 8.04 -18.90
CA LEU A 85 1.41 9.35 -19.37
C LEU A 85 2.36 9.90 -20.41
N THR A 86 3.61 9.49 -20.39
CA THR A 86 4.58 9.95 -21.37
C THR A 86 4.56 9.11 -22.61
N ALA A 87 3.86 8.01 -22.61
CA ALA A 87 3.80 7.14 -23.76
C ALA A 87 2.80 7.59 -24.80
N THR A 88 1.99 8.57 -24.47
CA THR A 88 0.96 9.04 -25.39
C THR A 88 1.39 10.23 -26.21
#